data_aba66b4af2f43e00941b7e8a9ee6a9af
#
_entry.id   aba66b4af2f43e00941b7e8a9ee6a9af
#
_cell.length_a   1.000
_cell.length_b   1.000
_cell.length_c   1.000
_cell.angle_alpha   90.00
_cell.angle_beta   90.00
_cell.angle_gamma   90.00
#
_symmetry.space_group_name_H-M   'P 1'
#
loop_
_entity.id
_entity.type
_entity.pdbx_description
1 polymer ?
#
loop_
_entity_poly.entity_id
_entity_poly.type
_entity_poly.pdbx_seq_one_letter_code
_entity_poly.pdbx_strand_id
1 'polypeptide(L)'
;MEAALDLLLGCRSRRAKLVVTGVGKSGIVARKIAATFSSIGLTAVFLNPTDALHGDLGIVASDDVALLLSNSGETEELLAILPHLKRRGTGRIALVGRIDSALARGCDVVLDGSVDREVCPLNLAPTASTAVAMAIGDALAAVWMERAGISPQDFAINHPAGSLGRQLTLTVAELMVPASELEPLAPEAPLSAVIGQLTRPTNGKGSLGAAWVRGAGSGSGGLITDGDLRRTLQRHPPEAWARVQACAMATTDPISVTPNTLAAEALVVMESNPSQALSVLPVIDGGELVGLLRLHDLVQAGFTSNQAAAAAAAPTP
;
A
#
# COMPACT_ATOMS: atom_id res chain seq x y z
N MET A 1 6.03 24.73 -13.30
CA MET A 1 5.97 23.47 -12.49
C MET A 1 6.70 23.67 -11.16
N GLU A 2 7.98 24.02 -11.13
CA GLU A 2 8.78 24.20 -9.89
C GLU A 2 8.11 25.11 -8.86
N ALA A 3 7.73 26.33 -9.24
CA ALA A 3 7.08 27.27 -8.32
C ALA A 3 5.76 26.74 -7.71
N ALA A 4 5.02 25.90 -8.45
CA ALA A 4 3.83 25.24 -7.93
C ALA A 4 4.20 24.18 -6.89
N LEU A 5 5.26 23.41 -7.13
CA LEU A 5 5.77 22.42 -6.18
C LEU A 5 6.26 23.07 -4.89
N ASP A 6 6.96 24.21 -4.98
CA ASP A 6 7.44 24.94 -3.80
C ASP A 6 6.28 25.40 -2.92
N LEU A 7 5.19 25.88 -3.50
CA LEU A 7 3.96 26.23 -2.76
C LEU A 7 3.35 24.99 -2.07
N LEU A 8 3.28 23.86 -2.75
CA LEU A 8 2.70 22.62 -2.20
C LEU A 8 3.57 21.99 -1.11
N LEU A 9 4.89 22.01 -1.26
CA LEU A 9 5.82 21.57 -0.20
C LEU A 9 5.72 22.45 1.01
N GLY A 10 5.62 23.79 0.82
CA GLY A 10 5.37 24.73 1.88
C GLY A 10 4.04 24.51 2.59
N CYS A 11 3.00 24.09 1.86
CA CYS A 11 1.69 23.73 2.40
C CYS A 11 1.81 22.56 3.39
N ARG A 12 2.51 21.47 3.01
CA ARG A 12 2.74 20.31 3.89
C ARG A 12 3.48 20.69 5.17
N SER A 13 4.55 21.46 5.05
CA SER A 13 5.38 21.83 6.21
C SER A 13 4.61 22.68 7.24
N ARG A 14 3.65 23.48 6.81
CA ARG A 14 2.77 24.30 7.65
C ARG A 14 1.51 23.56 8.12
N ARG A 15 1.32 22.29 7.74
CA ARG A 15 0.07 21.52 7.98
C ARG A 15 -1.16 22.19 7.39
N ALA A 16 -0.98 22.94 6.32
CA ALA A 16 -2.05 23.53 5.52
C ALA A 16 -2.59 22.52 4.50
N LYS A 17 -3.57 22.92 3.73
CA LYS A 17 -4.20 22.05 2.72
C LYS A 17 -4.15 22.64 1.32
N LEU A 18 -4.28 21.78 0.33
CA LEU A 18 -4.54 22.13 -1.05
C LEU A 18 -6.04 22.24 -1.28
N VAL A 19 -6.52 23.40 -1.70
CA VAL A 19 -7.91 23.63 -2.10
C VAL A 19 -7.98 23.64 -3.61
N VAL A 20 -8.66 22.66 -4.20
CA VAL A 20 -8.77 22.54 -5.67
C VAL A 20 -10.17 22.96 -6.10
N THR A 21 -10.29 23.83 -7.10
CA THR A 21 -11.57 24.38 -7.52
C THR A 21 -11.68 24.50 -9.03
N GLY A 22 -12.90 24.46 -9.55
CA GLY A 22 -13.24 24.56 -10.96
C GLY A 22 -14.72 24.34 -11.19
N VAL A 23 -15.22 24.73 -12.37
CA VAL A 23 -16.63 24.62 -12.75
C VAL A 23 -16.83 23.56 -13.84
N GLY A 24 -17.95 22.87 -13.85
CA GLY A 24 -18.32 21.91 -14.89
C GLY A 24 -17.31 20.78 -15.04
N LYS A 25 -16.79 20.55 -16.26
CA LYS A 25 -15.79 19.50 -16.52
C LYS A 25 -14.46 19.76 -15.81
N SER A 26 -14.03 21.03 -15.72
CA SER A 26 -12.86 21.40 -14.92
C SER A 26 -13.07 21.12 -13.43
N GLY A 27 -14.28 21.25 -12.91
CA GLY A 27 -14.64 20.88 -11.54
C GLY A 27 -14.54 19.37 -11.28
N ILE A 28 -14.90 18.54 -12.27
CA ILE A 28 -14.71 17.08 -12.18
C ILE A 28 -13.21 16.73 -12.12
N VAL A 29 -12.39 17.35 -12.97
CA VAL A 29 -10.93 17.18 -12.95
C VAL A 29 -10.36 17.68 -11.62
N ALA A 30 -10.82 18.82 -11.11
CA ALA A 30 -10.42 19.38 -9.82
C ALA A 30 -10.70 18.40 -8.65
N ARG A 31 -11.87 17.75 -8.64
CA ARG A 31 -12.20 16.69 -7.65
C ARG A 31 -11.24 15.52 -7.73
N LYS A 32 -10.90 15.07 -8.95
CA LYS A 32 -9.94 13.98 -9.15
C LYS A 32 -8.54 14.37 -8.64
N ILE A 33 -8.07 15.56 -8.94
CA ILE A 33 -6.76 16.05 -8.48
C ILE A 33 -6.74 16.13 -6.95
N ALA A 34 -7.78 16.70 -6.31
CA ALA A 34 -7.88 16.74 -4.85
C ALA A 34 -7.85 15.34 -4.23
N ALA A 35 -8.60 14.38 -4.80
CA ALA A 35 -8.59 12.99 -4.35
C ALA A 35 -7.20 12.34 -4.48
N THR A 36 -6.48 12.58 -5.59
CA THR A 36 -5.12 12.10 -5.79
C THR A 36 -4.18 12.63 -4.70
N PHE A 37 -4.16 13.95 -4.47
CA PHE A 37 -3.30 14.53 -3.43
C PHE A 37 -3.64 14.02 -2.03
N SER A 38 -4.92 13.87 -1.69
CA SER A 38 -5.34 13.29 -0.41
C SER A 38 -4.84 11.86 -0.26
N SER A 39 -4.91 11.05 -1.30
CA SER A 39 -4.49 9.66 -1.28
C SER A 39 -2.98 9.49 -1.05
N ILE A 40 -2.18 10.46 -1.47
CA ILE A 40 -0.72 10.46 -1.29
C ILE A 40 -0.24 11.22 -0.06
N GLY A 41 -1.17 11.69 0.82
CA GLY A 41 -0.83 12.25 2.13
C GLY A 41 -0.75 13.78 2.22
N LEU A 42 -1.07 14.53 1.17
CA LEU A 42 -1.32 15.95 1.28
C LEU A 42 -2.81 16.19 1.52
N THR A 43 -3.18 16.80 2.63
CA THR A 43 -4.59 17.19 2.85
C THR A 43 -5.07 18.03 1.68
N ALA A 44 -6.05 17.55 0.92
CA ALA A 44 -6.60 18.25 -0.23
C ALA A 44 -8.12 18.14 -0.25
N VAL A 45 -8.78 19.23 -0.64
CA VAL A 45 -10.24 19.32 -0.69
C VAL A 45 -10.69 19.98 -1.99
N PHE A 46 -11.83 19.54 -2.51
CA PHE A 46 -12.50 20.25 -3.59
C PHE A 46 -13.41 21.33 -3.00
N LEU A 47 -13.31 22.53 -3.53
CA LEU A 47 -14.20 23.65 -3.22
C LEU A 47 -15.02 24.00 -4.46
N ASN A 48 -16.35 23.91 -4.35
CA ASN A 48 -17.23 24.45 -5.39
C ASN A 48 -17.19 25.97 -5.35
N PRO A 49 -16.85 26.67 -6.46
CA PRO A 49 -16.70 28.11 -6.42
C PRO A 49 -18.02 28.85 -6.19
N THR A 50 -19.17 28.28 -6.58
CA THR A 50 -20.47 28.84 -6.29
C THR A 50 -20.80 28.78 -4.80
N ASP A 51 -20.61 27.63 -4.17
CA ASP A 51 -20.85 27.43 -2.73
C ASP A 51 -19.87 28.26 -1.90
N ALA A 52 -18.65 28.45 -2.41
CA ALA A 52 -17.63 29.32 -1.81
C ALA A 52 -18.15 30.75 -1.59
N LEU A 53 -18.89 31.31 -2.55
CA LEU A 53 -19.47 32.65 -2.43
C LEU A 53 -20.61 32.72 -1.42
N HIS A 54 -21.15 31.56 -1.02
CA HIS A 54 -22.26 31.45 -0.05
C HIS A 54 -21.82 30.91 1.33
N GLY A 55 -20.53 30.89 1.62
CA GLY A 55 -20.02 30.59 2.97
C GLY A 55 -18.88 29.59 3.00
N ASP A 56 -18.77 28.68 2.02
CA ASP A 56 -17.76 27.60 2.02
C ASP A 56 -16.31 28.12 1.89
N LEU A 57 -16.10 29.40 1.53
CA LEU A 57 -14.80 30.06 1.71
C LEU A 57 -14.26 29.96 3.14
N GLY A 58 -15.12 29.69 4.12
CA GLY A 58 -14.73 29.46 5.51
C GLY A 58 -13.74 28.31 5.70
N ILE A 59 -13.69 27.34 4.77
CA ILE A 59 -12.73 26.24 4.84
C ILE A 59 -11.31 26.65 4.46
N VAL A 60 -11.10 27.82 3.83
CA VAL A 60 -9.80 28.26 3.31
C VAL A 60 -9.08 29.11 4.37
N ALA A 61 -7.88 28.66 4.75
CA ALA A 61 -6.98 29.36 5.67
C ALA A 61 -5.88 30.12 4.93
N SER A 62 -5.15 30.99 5.65
CA SER A 62 -4.09 31.83 5.07
C SER A 62 -2.91 31.04 4.50
N ASP A 63 -2.59 29.92 5.14
CA ASP A 63 -1.44 29.08 4.75
C ASP A 63 -1.76 28.04 3.67
N ASP A 64 -3.04 27.95 3.28
CA ASP A 64 -3.49 27.02 2.25
C ASP A 64 -3.00 27.45 0.86
N VAL A 65 -3.03 26.50 -0.08
CA VAL A 65 -2.77 26.73 -1.48
C VAL A 65 -4.04 26.43 -2.28
N ALA A 66 -4.46 27.34 -3.14
CA ALA A 66 -5.59 27.15 -4.05
C ALA A 66 -5.10 26.82 -5.46
N LEU A 67 -5.56 25.70 -6.04
CA LEU A 67 -5.39 25.34 -7.44
C LEU A 67 -6.70 25.55 -8.18
N LEU A 68 -6.71 26.52 -9.10
CA LEU A 68 -7.90 26.95 -9.82
C LEU A 68 -7.84 26.47 -11.28
N LEU A 69 -8.81 25.68 -11.71
CA LEU A 69 -8.87 25.08 -13.04
C LEU A 69 -9.91 25.78 -13.92
N SER A 70 -9.44 26.33 -15.06
CA SER A 70 -10.32 26.91 -16.07
C SER A 70 -9.66 26.89 -17.46
N ASN A 71 -10.26 26.21 -18.43
CA ASN A 71 -9.69 26.20 -19.79
C ASN A 71 -9.65 27.61 -20.41
N SER A 72 -10.73 28.40 -20.29
CA SER A 72 -10.76 29.79 -20.78
C SER A 72 -9.96 30.76 -19.92
N GLY A 73 -9.84 30.46 -18.62
CA GLY A 73 -9.30 31.38 -17.62
C GLY A 73 -10.17 32.62 -17.35
N GLU A 74 -11.44 32.62 -17.86
CA GLU A 74 -12.42 33.70 -17.73
C GLU A 74 -13.73 33.25 -17.03
N THR A 75 -13.66 32.13 -16.28
CA THR A 75 -14.83 31.59 -15.54
C THR A 75 -15.25 32.55 -14.44
N GLU A 76 -16.43 33.07 -14.51
CA GLU A 76 -16.94 34.16 -13.64
C GLU A 76 -16.88 33.77 -12.16
N GLU A 77 -17.32 32.59 -11.81
CA GLU A 77 -17.33 32.09 -10.42
C GLU A 77 -15.90 32.00 -9.83
N LEU A 78 -14.90 31.60 -10.64
CA LEU A 78 -13.51 31.57 -10.19
C LEU A 78 -12.94 32.98 -10.05
N LEU A 79 -13.26 33.89 -10.96
CA LEU A 79 -12.86 35.30 -10.87
C LEU A 79 -13.48 35.97 -9.66
N ALA A 80 -14.73 35.62 -9.30
CA ALA A 80 -15.41 36.17 -8.16
C ALA A 80 -14.79 35.76 -6.82
N ILE A 81 -14.30 34.52 -6.68
CA ILE A 81 -13.63 34.07 -5.44
C ILE A 81 -12.18 34.56 -5.32
N LEU A 82 -11.52 34.87 -6.43
CA LEU A 82 -10.09 35.21 -6.48
C LEU A 82 -9.67 36.36 -5.54
N PRO A 83 -10.38 37.51 -5.47
CA PRO A 83 -10.08 38.58 -4.52
C PRO A 83 -10.17 38.13 -3.07
N HIS A 84 -11.08 37.21 -2.76
CA HIS A 84 -11.25 36.67 -1.41
C HIS A 84 -10.09 35.77 -1.00
N LEU A 85 -9.59 34.91 -1.91
CA LEU A 85 -8.38 34.11 -1.70
C LEU A 85 -7.15 35.02 -1.50
N LYS A 86 -7.01 36.06 -2.31
CA LYS A 86 -5.92 37.04 -2.19
C LYS A 86 -5.93 37.73 -0.83
N ARG A 87 -7.09 38.18 -0.36
CA ARG A 87 -7.21 38.84 0.98
C ARG A 87 -6.87 37.91 2.13
N ARG A 88 -7.06 36.59 1.98
CA ARG A 88 -6.69 35.59 2.98
C ARG A 88 -5.19 35.25 2.99
N GLY A 89 -4.43 35.71 1.99
CA GLY A 89 -3.00 35.37 1.86
C GLY A 89 -2.76 33.99 1.29
N THR A 90 -3.80 33.31 0.77
CA THR A 90 -3.71 31.98 0.18
C THR A 90 -2.82 32.00 -1.07
N GLY A 91 -1.86 31.07 -1.19
CA GLY A 91 -1.09 30.86 -2.42
C GLY A 91 -2.01 30.38 -3.55
N ARG A 92 -1.86 30.94 -4.78
CA ARG A 92 -2.77 30.67 -5.89
C ARG A 92 -2.03 30.14 -7.09
N ILE A 93 -2.48 28.98 -7.57
CA ILE A 93 -1.99 28.33 -8.79
C ILE A 93 -3.15 28.30 -9.79
N ALA A 94 -2.97 28.86 -10.98
CA ALA A 94 -3.91 28.71 -12.08
C ALA A 94 -3.46 27.57 -13.00
N LEU A 95 -4.36 26.65 -13.31
CA LEU A 95 -4.18 25.67 -14.40
C LEU A 95 -5.18 26.06 -15.50
N VAL A 96 -4.66 26.65 -16.59
CA VAL A 96 -5.47 27.29 -17.62
C VAL A 96 -5.05 26.90 -19.02
N GLY A 97 -5.98 26.91 -19.97
CA GLY A 97 -5.69 26.78 -21.40
C GLY A 97 -5.26 28.10 -22.06
N ARG A 98 -5.46 29.24 -21.38
CA ARG A 98 -5.06 30.57 -21.84
C ARG A 98 -4.24 31.28 -20.76
N ILE A 99 -2.93 31.37 -21.00
CA ILE A 99 -1.97 31.94 -20.02
C ILE A 99 -2.07 33.46 -19.88
N ASP A 100 -2.72 34.13 -20.80
CA ASP A 100 -2.98 35.58 -20.81
C ASP A 100 -4.36 35.96 -20.24
N SER A 101 -5.06 35.01 -19.65
CA SER A 101 -6.41 35.18 -19.09
C SER A 101 -6.43 35.96 -17.77
N ALA A 102 -7.63 36.42 -17.37
CA ALA A 102 -7.83 37.15 -16.12
C ALA A 102 -7.46 36.28 -14.90
N LEU A 103 -7.81 34.99 -14.90
CA LEU A 103 -7.45 34.07 -13.83
C LEU A 103 -5.92 33.89 -13.70
N ALA A 104 -5.24 33.74 -14.85
CA ALA A 104 -3.78 33.62 -14.87
C ALA A 104 -3.09 34.85 -14.27
N ARG A 105 -3.52 36.05 -14.67
CA ARG A 105 -2.99 37.31 -14.11
C ARG A 105 -3.27 37.50 -12.61
N GLY A 106 -4.29 36.87 -12.09
CA GLY A 106 -4.69 36.96 -10.70
C GLY A 106 -4.03 35.94 -9.74
N CYS A 107 -3.28 34.98 -10.29
CA CYS A 107 -2.61 33.91 -9.54
C CYS A 107 -1.11 34.14 -9.43
N ASP A 108 -0.48 33.49 -8.46
CA ASP A 108 0.96 33.61 -8.17
C ASP A 108 1.78 32.72 -9.11
N VAL A 109 1.19 31.59 -9.53
CA VAL A 109 1.80 30.61 -10.45
C VAL A 109 0.79 30.24 -11.52
N VAL A 110 1.25 30.10 -12.76
CA VAL A 110 0.44 29.66 -13.91
C VAL A 110 1.01 28.35 -14.46
N LEU A 111 0.14 27.36 -14.59
CA LEU A 111 0.39 26.11 -15.28
C LEU A 111 -0.33 26.15 -16.63
N ASP A 112 0.42 26.00 -17.71
CA ASP A 112 -0.08 25.99 -19.07
C ASP A 112 -0.69 24.61 -19.39
N GLY A 113 -2.00 24.58 -19.55
CA GLY A 113 -2.81 23.43 -19.97
C GLY A 113 -3.41 23.63 -21.37
N SER A 114 -2.81 24.48 -22.21
CA SER A 114 -3.29 24.76 -23.55
C SER A 114 -3.30 23.53 -24.44
N VAL A 115 -4.27 23.49 -25.35
CA VAL A 115 -4.39 22.48 -26.41
C VAL A 115 -4.74 23.18 -27.72
N ASP A 116 -4.24 22.65 -28.83
CA ASP A 116 -4.54 23.22 -30.16
C ASP A 116 -6.04 23.16 -30.47
N ARG A 117 -6.70 22.04 -30.12
CA ARG A 117 -8.13 21.85 -30.30
C ARG A 117 -8.66 20.71 -29.43
N GLU A 118 -9.98 20.71 -29.24
CA GLU A 118 -10.67 19.56 -28.66
C GLU A 118 -10.80 18.40 -29.66
N VAL A 119 -10.81 17.15 -29.16
CA VAL A 119 -11.00 15.93 -30.01
C VAL A 119 -12.44 15.85 -30.53
N CYS A 120 -13.37 16.48 -29.85
CA CYS A 120 -14.77 16.59 -30.27
C CYS A 120 -14.89 17.14 -31.70
N PRO A 121 -15.70 16.52 -32.58
CA PRO A 121 -15.84 16.96 -33.99
C PRO A 121 -16.24 18.43 -34.16
N LEU A 122 -16.96 18.97 -33.17
CA LEU A 122 -17.39 20.36 -33.15
C LEU A 122 -16.39 21.31 -32.47
N ASN A 123 -15.30 20.80 -31.95
CA ASN A 123 -14.32 21.54 -31.13
C ASN A 123 -14.96 22.29 -29.92
N LEU A 124 -16.02 21.72 -29.33
CA LEU A 124 -16.79 22.35 -28.25
C LEU A 124 -16.75 21.58 -26.94
N ALA A 125 -16.88 20.25 -26.99
CA ALA A 125 -16.92 19.43 -25.80
C ALA A 125 -15.49 19.28 -25.21
N PRO A 126 -15.27 19.63 -23.93
CA PRO A 126 -13.98 19.47 -23.27
C PRO A 126 -13.54 18.00 -23.28
N THR A 127 -12.44 17.70 -23.97
CA THR A 127 -11.85 16.38 -24.15
C THR A 127 -10.33 16.45 -24.00
N ALA A 128 -9.60 16.96 -25.01
CA ALA A 128 -8.15 17.14 -24.95
C ALA A 128 -7.76 18.07 -23.78
N SER A 129 -8.45 19.19 -23.60
CA SER A 129 -8.18 20.12 -22.51
C SER A 129 -8.34 19.49 -21.11
N THR A 130 -9.37 18.66 -20.92
CA THR A 130 -9.56 17.94 -19.64
C THR A 130 -8.52 16.83 -19.43
N ALA A 131 -8.12 16.15 -20.48
CA ALA A 131 -7.06 15.13 -20.41
C ALA A 131 -5.71 15.75 -20.04
N VAL A 132 -5.35 16.88 -20.68
CA VAL A 132 -4.12 17.61 -20.37
C VAL A 132 -4.15 18.16 -18.93
N ALA A 133 -5.25 18.77 -18.51
CA ALA A 133 -5.38 19.26 -17.13
C ALA A 133 -5.23 18.14 -16.10
N MET A 134 -5.79 16.96 -16.38
CA MET A 134 -5.65 15.78 -15.51
C MET A 134 -4.20 15.29 -15.48
N ALA A 135 -3.54 15.19 -16.64
CA ALA A 135 -2.15 14.77 -16.75
C ALA A 135 -1.18 15.72 -16.01
N ILE A 136 -1.40 17.04 -16.12
CA ILE A 136 -0.61 18.03 -15.37
C ILE A 136 -0.84 17.86 -13.85
N GLY A 137 -2.08 17.66 -13.41
CA GLY A 137 -2.40 17.41 -12.01
C GLY A 137 -1.72 16.15 -11.47
N ASP A 138 -1.69 15.06 -12.24
CA ASP A 138 -1.04 13.81 -11.87
C ASP A 138 0.49 13.92 -11.88
N ALA A 139 1.05 14.61 -12.85
CA ALA A 139 2.49 14.90 -12.88
C ALA A 139 2.91 15.74 -11.65
N LEU A 140 2.11 16.75 -11.30
CA LEU A 140 2.36 17.58 -10.12
C LEU A 140 2.30 16.73 -8.82
N ALA A 141 1.34 15.81 -8.73
CA ALA A 141 1.21 14.90 -7.59
C ALA A 141 2.39 13.92 -7.51
N ALA A 142 2.81 13.33 -8.63
CA ALA A 142 3.92 12.37 -8.67
C ALA A 142 5.25 13.03 -8.26
N VAL A 143 5.57 14.20 -8.82
CA VAL A 143 6.80 14.92 -8.45
C VAL A 143 6.74 15.43 -7.01
N TRP A 144 5.54 15.83 -6.52
CA TRP A 144 5.35 16.19 -5.12
C TRP A 144 5.62 15.00 -4.19
N MET A 145 5.12 13.78 -4.52
CA MET A 145 5.40 12.56 -3.74
C MET A 145 6.89 12.32 -3.61
N GLU A 146 7.62 12.39 -4.71
CA GLU A 146 9.08 12.18 -4.75
C GLU A 146 9.80 13.19 -3.84
N ARG A 147 9.51 14.49 -4.02
CA ARG A 147 10.15 15.55 -3.23
C ARG A 147 9.73 15.59 -1.77
N ALA A 148 8.52 15.15 -1.48
CA ALA A 148 8.02 15.03 -0.12
C ALA A 148 8.53 13.77 0.60
N GLY A 149 9.22 12.86 -0.10
CA GLY A 149 9.75 11.62 0.45
C GLY A 149 8.64 10.67 0.91
N ILE A 150 7.52 10.58 0.16
CA ILE A 150 6.40 9.69 0.53
C ILE A 150 6.83 8.25 0.30
N SER A 151 6.89 7.49 1.39
CA SER A 151 7.21 6.07 1.35
C SER A 151 6.00 5.21 0.95
N PRO A 152 6.22 3.95 0.52
CA PRO A 152 5.14 2.99 0.35
C PRO A 152 4.29 2.79 1.61
N GLN A 153 4.90 2.87 2.79
CA GLN A 153 4.23 2.77 4.09
C GLN A 153 3.30 3.98 4.33
N ASP A 154 3.76 5.21 4.03
CA ASP A 154 2.91 6.41 4.11
C ASP A 154 1.69 6.30 3.18
N PHE A 155 1.91 5.77 1.97
CA PHE A 155 0.83 5.54 1.01
C PHE A 155 -0.18 4.50 1.54
N ALA A 156 0.30 3.42 2.14
CA ALA A 156 -0.53 2.34 2.68
C ALA A 156 -1.46 2.80 3.80
N ILE A 157 -1.01 3.72 4.66
CA ILE A 157 -1.81 4.30 5.76
C ILE A 157 -3.11 4.92 5.22
N ASN A 158 -3.06 5.54 4.02
CA ASN A 158 -4.22 6.16 3.40
C ASN A 158 -5.09 5.16 2.60
N HIS A 159 -4.67 3.90 2.46
CA HIS A 159 -5.35 2.87 1.68
C HIS A 159 -5.57 1.56 2.47
N PRO A 160 -6.14 1.59 3.67
CA PRO A 160 -6.14 0.44 4.60
C PRO A 160 -6.93 -0.78 4.07
N ALA A 161 -7.94 -0.56 3.23
CA ALA A 161 -8.79 -1.63 2.69
C ALA A 161 -8.33 -2.13 1.30
N GLY A 162 -7.40 -1.45 0.64
CA GLY A 162 -6.88 -1.83 -0.68
C GLY A 162 -5.95 -3.05 -0.60
N SER A 163 -5.89 -3.84 -1.68
CA SER A 163 -4.91 -4.94 -1.79
C SER A 163 -3.47 -4.45 -1.59
N LEU A 164 -3.14 -3.31 -2.18
CA LEU A 164 -1.83 -2.68 -2.04
C LEU A 164 -1.56 -2.24 -0.59
N GLY A 165 -2.53 -1.63 0.08
CA GLY A 165 -2.40 -1.24 1.49
C GLY A 165 -2.11 -2.44 2.39
N ARG A 166 -2.88 -3.51 2.26
CA ARG A 166 -2.67 -4.76 3.01
C ARG A 166 -1.29 -5.38 2.75
N GLN A 167 -0.83 -5.37 1.49
CA GLN A 167 0.50 -5.90 1.15
C GLN A 167 1.65 -5.16 1.82
N LEU A 168 1.49 -3.86 2.03
CA LEU A 168 2.51 -2.99 2.59
C LEU A 168 2.47 -2.88 4.13
N THR A 169 1.39 -3.35 4.77
CA THR A 169 1.21 -3.19 6.22
C THR A 169 0.98 -4.48 6.99
N LEU A 170 0.45 -5.54 6.34
CA LEU A 170 0.10 -6.77 7.03
C LEU A 170 1.36 -7.51 7.48
N THR A 171 1.41 -7.84 8.76
CA THR A 171 2.54 -8.54 9.39
C THR A 171 2.30 -10.04 9.49
N VAL A 172 3.37 -10.79 9.69
CA VAL A 172 3.32 -12.24 9.96
C VAL A 172 2.50 -12.53 11.21
N ALA A 173 2.59 -11.70 12.26
CA ALA A 173 1.84 -11.87 13.50
C ALA A 173 0.31 -11.88 13.30
N GLU A 174 -0.19 -11.14 12.30
CA GLU A 174 -1.62 -11.05 12.00
C GLU A 174 -2.15 -12.25 11.20
N LEU A 175 -1.27 -13.04 10.59
CA LEU A 175 -1.63 -14.18 9.73
C LEU A 175 -1.26 -15.53 10.31
N MET A 176 -0.21 -15.62 11.14
CA MET A 176 0.30 -16.87 11.68
C MET A 176 -0.76 -17.62 12.50
N VAL A 177 -0.59 -18.93 12.60
CA VAL A 177 -1.23 -19.73 13.64
C VAL A 177 -0.41 -19.53 14.91
N PRO A 178 -0.97 -18.95 15.99
CA PRO A 178 -0.19 -18.63 17.18
C PRO A 178 0.25 -19.89 17.93
N ALA A 179 1.37 -19.83 18.63
CA ALA A 179 1.93 -20.96 19.37
C ALA A 179 0.97 -21.52 20.45
N SER A 180 0.03 -20.69 20.94
CA SER A 180 -1.02 -21.12 21.88
C SER A 180 -2.00 -22.15 21.29
N GLU A 181 -2.11 -22.19 19.95
CA GLU A 181 -2.95 -23.17 19.24
C GLU A 181 -2.15 -24.41 18.81
N LEU A 182 -0.81 -24.42 19.01
CA LEU A 182 0.05 -25.51 18.67
C LEU A 182 0.26 -26.45 19.87
N GLU A 183 0.43 -27.73 19.58
CA GLU A 183 0.85 -28.73 20.58
C GLU A 183 2.24 -29.27 20.17
N PRO A 184 3.34 -28.62 20.60
CA PRO A 184 4.67 -29.06 20.24
C PRO A 184 4.95 -30.46 20.73
N LEU A 185 5.49 -31.31 19.85
CA LEU A 185 5.85 -32.69 20.12
C LEU A 185 7.12 -32.80 20.96
N ALA A 186 7.20 -33.84 21.79
CA ALA A 186 8.45 -34.27 22.39
C ALA A 186 9.36 -34.90 21.31
N PRO A 187 10.68 -34.82 21.46
CA PRO A 187 11.66 -35.43 20.51
C PRO A 187 11.40 -36.91 20.24
N GLU A 188 10.96 -37.64 21.27
CA GLU A 188 10.69 -39.07 21.26
C GLU A 188 9.26 -39.43 20.79
N ALA A 189 8.48 -38.46 20.44
CA ALA A 189 7.08 -38.68 20.01
C ALA A 189 7.02 -39.64 18.82
N PRO A 190 6.10 -40.62 18.82
CA PRO A 190 6.01 -41.61 17.75
C PRO A 190 5.44 -41.01 16.45
N LEU A 191 5.70 -41.67 15.34
CA LEU A 191 5.17 -41.27 14.02
C LEU A 191 3.66 -41.01 14.00
N SER A 192 2.88 -41.78 14.76
CA SER A 192 1.42 -41.57 14.88
C SER A 192 1.07 -40.20 15.47
N ALA A 193 1.82 -39.71 16.45
CA ALA A 193 1.65 -38.38 17.01
C ALA A 193 2.02 -37.29 16.00
N VAL A 194 3.07 -37.50 15.21
CA VAL A 194 3.45 -36.60 14.12
C VAL A 194 2.33 -36.50 13.08
N ILE A 195 1.78 -37.64 12.63
CA ILE A 195 0.66 -37.66 11.68
C ILE A 195 -0.56 -36.92 12.28
N GLY A 196 -0.87 -37.16 13.56
CA GLY A 196 -1.95 -36.48 14.26
C GLY A 196 -1.82 -34.96 14.23
N GLN A 197 -0.60 -34.42 14.42
CA GLN A 197 -0.34 -32.98 14.35
C GLN A 197 -0.43 -32.44 12.93
N LEU A 198 0.17 -33.10 11.96
CA LEU A 198 0.14 -32.67 10.55
C LEU A 198 -1.30 -32.58 10.01
N THR A 199 -2.16 -33.50 10.43
CA THR A 199 -3.55 -33.59 9.99
C THR A 199 -4.54 -32.82 10.90
N ARG A 200 -4.07 -32.24 11.99
CA ARG A 200 -4.91 -31.52 12.96
C ARG A 200 -5.61 -30.35 12.28
N PRO A 201 -6.95 -30.26 12.40
CA PRO A 201 -7.68 -29.11 11.90
C PRO A 201 -7.33 -27.85 12.70
N THR A 202 -7.05 -26.78 12.00
CA THR A 202 -6.93 -25.42 12.58
C THR A 202 -8.29 -24.72 12.48
N ASN A 203 -8.63 -23.88 13.44
CA ASN A 203 -9.93 -23.18 13.54
C ASN A 203 -10.42 -22.59 12.21
N GLY A 204 -11.13 -23.38 11.39
CA GLY A 204 -11.70 -22.98 10.09
C GLY A 204 -10.73 -22.88 8.93
N LYS A 205 -9.43 -23.19 9.10
CA LYS A 205 -8.38 -22.96 8.08
C LYS A 205 -7.74 -24.25 7.51
N GLY A 206 -8.41 -25.40 7.58
CA GLY A 206 -7.84 -26.68 7.11
C GLY A 206 -6.84 -27.30 8.06
N SER A 207 -6.00 -28.25 7.59
CA SER A 207 -4.96 -28.87 8.41
C SER A 207 -3.76 -27.95 8.61
N LEU A 208 -3.02 -28.15 9.72
CA LEU A 208 -1.81 -27.39 10.02
C LEU A 208 -0.70 -27.67 8.99
N GLY A 209 -0.58 -28.92 8.51
CA GLY A 209 0.43 -29.35 7.53
C GLY A 209 1.87 -29.30 8.06
N ALA A 210 2.04 -29.03 9.37
CA ALA A 210 3.33 -28.93 10.03
C ALA A 210 3.24 -29.33 11.49
N ALA A 211 4.36 -29.79 12.07
CA ALA A 211 4.49 -30.06 13.51
C ALA A 211 5.80 -29.45 14.00
N TRP A 212 5.78 -28.92 15.22
CA TRP A 212 6.95 -28.43 15.92
C TRP A 212 7.44 -29.43 16.95
N VAL A 213 8.76 -29.71 16.97
CA VAL A 213 9.40 -30.61 17.92
C VAL A 213 10.28 -29.82 18.87
N ARG A 214 10.00 -29.88 20.17
CA ARG A 214 10.76 -29.15 21.20
C ARG A 214 12.20 -29.67 21.30
N GLY A 215 13.16 -28.76 21.48
CA GLY A 215 14.54 -29.13 21.77
C GLY A 215 15.24 -29.97 20.68
N ALA A 216 14.71 -29.98 19.46
CA ALA A 216 15.40 -30.56 18.32
C ALA A 216 16.45 -29.58 17.79
N GLY A 217 17.73 -30.00 17.79
CA GLY A 217 18.84 -29.14 17.39
C GLY A 217 19.42 -28.28 18.51
N SER A 218 20.21 -27.26 18.12
CA SER A 218 20.86 -26.30 19.04
C SER A 218 19.98 -25.12 19.43
N GLY A 219 18.79 -25.00 18.81
CA GLY A 219 17.87 -23.89 18.97
C GLY A 219 16.56 -24.24 19.73
N SER A 220 15.51 -23.46 19.51
CA SER A 220 14.21 -23.61 20.16
C SER A 220 13.43 -24.88 19.77
N GLY A 221 13.85 -25.59 18.70
CA GLY A 221 13.21 -26.82 18.24
C GLY A 221 13.41 -27.09 16.73
N GLY A 222 12.60 -28.01 16.19
CA GLY A 222 12.65 -28.38 14.79
C GLY A 222 11.27 -28.48 14.14
N LEU A 223 11.22 -28.26 12.83
CA LEU A 223 10.02 -28.30 12.02
C LEU A 223 9.90 -29.64 11.28
N ILE A 224 8.71 -30.24 11.32
CA ILE A 224 8.32 -31.37 10.46
C ILE A 224 7.19 -30.90 9.55
N THR A 225 7.31 -31.18 8.26
CA THR A 225 6.27 -30.90 7.25
C THR A 225 5.76 -32.21 6.61
N ASP A 226 4.69 -32.12 5.81
CA ASP A 226 4.20 -33.26 5.01
C ASP A 226 5.32 -33.83 4.10
N GLY A 227 6.22 -32.97 3.61
CA GLY A 227 7.39 -33.39 2.82
C GLY A 227 8.36 -34.26 3.63
N ASP A 228 8.59 -33.94 4.89
CA ASP A 228 9.46 -34.70 5.79
C ASP A 228 8.84 -36.06 6.12
N LEU A 229 7.55 -36.07 6.41
CA LEU A 229 6.79 -37.29 6.61
C LEU A 229 6.92 -38.22 5.39
N ARG A 230 6.63 -37.72 4.19
CA ARG A 230 6.71 -38.50 2.96
C ARG A 230 8.13 -39.06 2.74
N ARG A 231 9.17 -38.24 2.90
CA ARG A 231 10.58 -38.69 2.79
C ARG A 231 10.91 -39.78 3.80
N THR A 232 10.41 -39.67 5.01
CA THR A 232 10.62 -40.67 6.07
C THR A 232 9.94 -41.99 5.74
N LEU A 233 8.68 -41.97 5.28
CA LEU A 233 7.97 -43.18 4.89
C LEU A 233 8.62 -43.88 3.68
N GLN A 234 9.25 -43.13 2.78
CA GLN A 234 10.02 -43.71 1.65
C GLN A 234 11.37 -44.34 2.07
N ARG A 235 12.00 -43.79 3.11
CA ARG A 235 13.32 -44.30 3.58
C ARG A 235 13.20 -45.51 4.49
N HIS A 236 12.08 -45.71 5.17
CA HIS A 236 11.90 -46.78 6.15
C HIS A 236 10.80 -47.74 5.67
N PRO A 237 11.05 -49.06 5.73
CA PRO A 237 9.99 -50.03 5.43
C PRO A 237 8.88 -49.97 6.48
N PRO A 238 7.64 -50.40 6.18
CA PRO A 238 6.48 -50.27 7.06
C PRO A 238 6.69 -50.85 8.47
N GLU A 239 7.44 -51.91 8.58
CA GLU A 239 7.75 -52.61 9.87
C GLU A 239 8.61 -51.73 10.80
N ALA A 240 9.35 -50.76 10.25
CA ALA A 240 10.17 -49.83 11.01
C ALA A 240 9.45 -48.59 11.47
N TRP A 241 8.26 -48.24 10.90
CA TRP A 241 7.58 -47.00 11.17
C TRP A 241 7.23 -46.78 12.64
N ALA A 242 6.88 -47.82 13.36
CA ALA A 242 6.58 -47.76 14.79
C ALA A 242 7.77 -47.30 15.67
N ARG A 243 9.01 -47.40 15.12
CA ARG A 243 10.26 -47.01 15.82
C ARG A 243 10.74 -45.61 15.44
N VAL A 244 10.14 -44.97 14.44
CA VAL A 244 10.54 -43.65 13.99
C VAL A 244 10.04 -42.61 14.99
N GLN A 245 10.94 -41.79 15.48
CA GLN A 245 10.68 -40.72 16.42
C GLN A 245 10.64 -39.35 15.72
N ALA A 246 9.98 -38.37 16.29
CA ALA A 246 9.84 -37.04 15.75
C ALA A 246 11.16 -36.32 15.51
N CYS A 247 12.15 -36.48 16.42
CA CYS A 247 13.47 -35.88 16.28
C CYS A 247 14.21 -36.36 15.04
N ALA A 248 14.00 -37.61 14.60
CA ALA A 248 14.62 -38.14 13.39
C ALA A 248 14.05 -37.60 12.08
N MET A 249 12.91 -36.95 12.15
CA MET A 249 12.17 -36.36 11.01
C MET A 249 12.34 -34.83 10.94
N ALA A 250 12.61 -34.20 12.07
CA ALA A 250 12.59 -32.76 12.22
C ALA A 250 13.76 -32.10 11.46
N THR A 251 13.48 -31.09 10.68
CA THR A 251 14.48 -30.15 10.19
C THR A 251 14.89 -29.25 11.35
N THR A 252 16.14 -29.38 11.79
CA THR A 252 16.75 -28.52 12.80
C THR A 252 17.17 -27.20 12.16
N ASP A 253 17.04 -26.10 12.91
CA ASP A 253 17.37 -24.76 12.41
C ASP A 253 16.64 -24.39 11.09
N PRO A 254 15.30 -24.54 11.02
CA PRO A 254 14.53 -24.23 9.83
C PRO A 254 14.59 -22.73 9.52
N ILE A 255 14.49 -22.38 8.25
CA ILE A 255 14.31 -20.98 7.83
C ILE A 255 13.08 -20.42 8.56
N SER A 256 13.23 -19.31 9.25
CA SER A 256 12.21 -18.70 10.09
C SER A 256 12.07 -17.21 9.82
N VAL A 257 10.98 -16.62 10.30
CA VAL A 257 10.69 -15.18 10.24
C VAL A 257 10.32 -14.67 11.63
N THR A 258 10.32 -13.35 11.81
CA THR A 258 9.86 -12.72 13.06
C THR A 258 8.39 -12.31 12.96
N PRO A 259 7.68 -12.08 14.08
CA PRO A 259 6.30 -11.60 14.07
C PRO A 259 6.11 -10.29 13.30
N ASN A 260 7.09 -9.40 13.36
CA ASN A 260 7.05 -8.08 12.73
C ASN A 260 7.46 -8.08 11.25
N THR A 261 7.90 -9.21 10.70
CA THR A 261 8.19 -9.36 9.27
C THR A 261 6.90 -9.08 8.47
N LEU A 262 6.99 -8.33 7.38
CA LEU A 262 5.84 -8.11 6.50
C LEU A 262 5.44 -9.42 5.82
N ALA A 263 4.14 -9.63 5.67
CA ALA A 263 3.60 -10.83 5.01
C ALA A 263 4.12 -11.00 3.57
N ALA A 264 4.33 -9.89 2.84
CA ALA A 264 4.92 -9.89 1.52
C ALA A 264 6.39 -10.37 1.54
N GLU A 265 7.18 -9.96 2.52
CA GLU A 265 8.57 -10.40 2.69
C GLU A 265 8.63 -11.90 3.05
N ALA A 266 7.73 -12.36 3.92
CA ALA A 266 7.63 -13.78 4.27
C ALA A 266 7.30 -14.65 3.05
N LEU A 267 6.45 -14.17 2.13
CA LEU A 267 6.17 -14.86 0.86
C LEU A 267 7.43 -14.97 -0.01
N VAL A 268 8.23 -13.90 -0.12
CA VAL A 268 9.51 -13.93 -0.83
C VAL A 268 10.43 -14.99 -0.24
N VAL A 269 10.54 -15.07 1.10
CA VAL A 269 11.35 -16.09 1.79
C VAL A 269 10.86 -17.51 1.44
N MET A 270 9.54 -17.74 1.40
CA MET A 270 8.96 -19.03 1.04
C MET A 270 9.28 -19.45 -0.40
N GLU A 271 9.25 -18.51 -1.35
CA GLU A 271 9.43 -18.79 -2.78
C GLU A 271 10.88 -18.79 -3.24
N SER A 272 11.74 -18.02 -2.58
CA SER A 272 13.15 -17.86 -2.98
C SER A 272 14.06 -19.01 -2.55
N ASN A 273 13.56 -20.03 -1.87
CA ASN A 273 14.37 -21.18 -1.47
C ASN A 273 14.81 -21.98 -2.71
N PRO A 274 16.13 -22.08 -2.98
CA PRO A 274 16.63 -22.70 -4.20
C PRO A 274 16.39 -24.21 -4.27
N SER A 275 16.11 -24.86 -3.15
CA SER A 275 15.91 -26.31 -3.09
C SER A 275 14.46 -26.73 -3.30
N GLN A 276 13.53 -25.97 -2.75
CA GLN A 276 12.08 -26.21 -2.85
C GLN A 276 11.33 -25.04 -2.20
N ALA A 277 10.23 -24.60 -2.81
CA ALA A 277 9.34 -23.62 -2.17
C ALA A 277 8.86 -24.13 -0.81
N LEU A 278 8.91 -23.26 0.19
CA LEU A 278 8.50 -23.57 1.57
C LEU A 278 6.99 -23.35 1.72
N SER A 279 6.29 -24.33 2.27
CA SER A 279 4.84 -24.23 2.53
C SER A 279 4.52 -23.67 3.92
N VAL A 280 5.48 -23.72 4.85
CA VAL A 280 5.35 -23.26 6.24
C VAL A 280 6.67 -22.65 6.70
N LEU A 281 6.58 -21.53 7.44
CA LEU A 281 7.70 -20.92 8.15
C LEU A 281 7.41 -20.88 9.65
N PRO A 282 8.34 -21.31 10.51
CA PRO A 282 8.28 -20.99 11.93
C PRO A 282 8.42 -19.49 12.16
N VAL A 283 7.65 -18.98 13.09
CA VAL A 283 7.76 -17.59 13.54
C VAL A 283 8.43 -17.58 14.88
N ILE A 284 9.62 -17.00 14.94
CA ILE A 284 10.50 -17.00 16.11
C ILE A 284 10.65 -15.57 16.63
N ASP A 285 10.48 -15.41 17.94
CA ASP A 285 10.75 -14.16 18.65
C ASP A 285 11.58 -14.43 19.91
N GLY A 286 12.68 -13.70 20.07
CA GLY A 286 13.60 -13.89 21.20
C GLY A 286 14.14 -15.32 21.34
N GLY A 287 14.19 -16.11 20.26
CA GLY A 287 14.63 -17.51 20.27
C GLY A 287 13.51 -18.52 20.58
N GLU A 288 12.29 -18.05 20.82
CA GLU A 288 11.13 -18.91 21.14
C GLU A 288 10.16 -18.97 19.94
N LEU A 289 9.51 -20.13 19.75
CA LEU A 289 8.45 -20.27 18.77
C LEU A 289 7.20 -19.52 19.25
N VAL A 290 6.77 -18.51 18.47
CA VAL A 290 5.54 -17.76 18.73
C VAL A 290 4.41 -18.12 17.77
N GLY A 291 4.68 -18.82 16.67
CA GLY A 291 3.66 -19.29 15.74
C GLY A 291 4.21 -20.03 14.52
N LEU A 292 3.30 -20.39 13.62
CA LEU A 292 3.61 -20.96 12.29
C LEU A 292 2.87 -20.17 11.23
N LEU A 293 3.57 -19.69 10.19
CA LEU A 293 2.99 -19.04 9.02
C LEU A 293 2.91 -20.05 7.87
N ARG A 294 1.73 -20.21 7.29
CA ARG A 294 1.52 -21.11 6.14
C ARG A 294 1.37 -20.29 4.86
N LEU A 295 1.87 -20.83 3.76
CA LEU A 295 1.66 -20.26 2.42
C LEU A 295 0.17 -20.08 2.11
N HIS A 296 -0.67 -21.03 2.53
CA HIS A 296 -2.12 -20.95 2.36
C HIS A 296 -2.75 -19.70 3.01
N ASP A 297 -2.28 -19.31 4.20
CA ASP A 297 -2.78 -18.13 4.90
C ASP A 297 -2.41 -16.84 4.17
N LEU A 298 -1.20 -16.78 3.59
CA LEU A 298 -0.77 -15.68 2.74
C LEU A 298 -1.65 -15.57 1.48
N VAL A 299 -1.91 -16.69 0.81
CA VAL A 299 -2.76 -16.73 -0.40
C VAL A 299 -4.20 -16.31 -0.08
N GLN A 300 -4.78 -16.77 1.03
CA GLN A 300 -6.11 -16.34 1.47
C GLN A 300 -6.17 -14.84 1.82
N ALA A 301 -5.08 -14.28 2.34
CA ALA A 301 -4.97 -12.85 2.59
C ALA A 301 -4.78 -12.01 1.31
N GLY A 302 -4.68 -12.66 0.13
CA GLY A 302 -4.59 -12.02 -1.18
C GLY A 302 -3.17 -11.78 -1.69
N PHE A 303 -2.16 -12.43 -1.10
CA PHE A 303 -0.79 -12.37 -1.61
C PHE A 303 -0.61 -13.39 -2.76
N THR A 304 0.09 -12.97 -3.84
CA THR A 304 0.41 -13.82 -4.99
C THR A 304 1.88 -13.64 -5.39
N SER A 305 2.48 -14.67 -6.00
CA SER A 305 3.88 -14.72 -6.44
C SER A 305 4.31 -13.54 -7.31
N ASN A 306 3.42 -13.05 -8.19
CA ASN A 306 3.72 -11.89 -9.05
C ASN A 306 3.86 -10.57 -8.26
N GLN A 307 3.29 -10.50 -7.06
CA GLN A 307 3.27 -9.31 -6.21
C GLN A 307 4.49 -9.28 -5.27
N ALA A 308 5.00 -10.45 -4.87
CA ALA A 308 6.23 -10.58 -4.09
C ALA A 308 7.45 -10.05 -4.86
N ALA A 309 7.52 -10.30 -6.17
CA ALA A 309 8.59 -9.79 -7.03
C ALA A 309 8.57 -8.25 -7.16
N ALA A 310 7.39 -7.63 -7.15
CA ALA A 310 7.24 -6.17 -7.21
C ALA A 310 7.64 -5.49 -5.89
N ALA A 311 7.36 -6.11 -4.74
CA ALA A 311 7.74 -5.60 -3.43
C ALA A 311 9.27 -5.71 -3.19
N ALA A 312 9.91 -6.76 -3.71
CA ALA A 312 11.37 -6.94 -3.63
C ALA A 312 12.16 -6.01 -4.57
N ALA A 313 11.51 -5.48 -5.61
CA ALA A 313 12.12 -4.55 -6.57
C ALA A 313 11.97 -3.06 -6.14
N ALA A 314 11.27 -2.76 -5.06
CA ALA A 314 11.20 -1.42 -4.51
C ALA A 314 12.58 -1.04 -3.95
N PRO A 315 13.18 0.11 -4.34
CA PRO A 315 14.46 0.52 -3.82
C PRO A 315 14.37 0.65 -2.29
N THR A 316 15.27 -0.02 -1.60
CA THR A 316 15.52 0.19 -0.16
C THR A 316 15.93 1.65 0.05
N PRO A 317 15.43 2.32 1.08
CA PRO A 317 15.66 3.74 1.36
C PRO A 317 17.13 4.10 1.57
#